data_b24cb32f6753c84ba28c5c36761afcae
#
_entry.id   b24cb32f6753c84ba28c5c36761afcae
#
_cell.length_a   1.000
_cell.length_b   1.000
_cell.length_c   1.000
_cell.angle_alpha   90.00
_cell.angle_beta   90.00
_cell.angle_gamma   90.00
#
_symmetry.space_group_name_H-M   'P 1'
#
loop_
_entity.id
_entity.type
_entity.pdbx_description
1 polymer ?
#
loop_
_entity_poly.entity_id
_entity_poly.type
_entity_poly.pdbx_seq_one_letter_code
_entity_poly.pdbx_strand_id
1 'polypeptide(L)'
;MSYFAFSRLVVVVCGLFCWAILRLMDYIVILGKNILDMKKFGYLILVAAACALVACNEKPNKGEVGDYTLSWDLQTVLTSGGTVDSVVMAVNGKHVQTLTDAADGIYKFEGVAEDGAVAKVTAYINHSEFVANVLAALEAGTISVDNDTQCAVGTPINDDVRGMVSSFLNDQAASALASYIADNAADLRALLVLGNEAVRSMSAPTDMQKLFEQMSPKLKNSAYGKEIKVAIDKTCSTLAGAKFVDFAATYNGKTQRLSDYVGKGKLVVADFWASWCGPCRKEIPNLINIHEKYGDKVLVLGIATWDNPEDTEKAIAELKIPYPQMLNTQKAGSDAYSITGIPEIIVFAPDGTILHRGLRGQELENAVVEYLQTHP
;
A
#
# COMPACT_ATOMS: atom_id res chain seq x y z
N MET A 1 13.20 -32.59 -1.25
CA MET A 1 11.94 -32.67 -2.03
C MET A 1 11.17 -31.39 -1.70
N SER A 2 10.94 -30.51 -2.65
CA SER A 2 10.41 -29.17 -2.41
C SER A 2 8.95 -29.23 -1.92
N TYR A 3 8.58 -28.33 -1.02
CA TYR A 3 7.24 -28.16 -0.44
C TYR A 3 6.14 -28.03 -1.53
N PHE A 4 6.47 -27.50 -2.70
CA PHE A 4 5.60 -27.46 -3.86
C PHE A 4 5.22 -28.84 -4.40
N ALA A 5 6.09 -29.82 -4.25
CA ALA A 5 5.78 -31.21 -4.60
C ALA A 5 4.87 -31.85 -3.53
N PHE A 6 4.97 -31.42 -2.26
CA PHE A 6 4.16 -31.96 -1.19
C PHE A 6 2.74 -31.40 -1.20
N SER A 7 2.52 -30.09 -1.43
CA SER A 7 1.19 -29.50 -1.53
C SER A 7 0.44 -29.99 -2.79
N ARG A 8 1.10 -30.11 -3.94
CA ARG A 8 0.53 -30.78 -5.12
C ARG A 8 0.29 -32.26 -4.90
N LEU A 9 1.15 -32.93 -4.15
CA LEU A 9 0.97 -34.33 -3.79
C LEU A 9 -0.23 -34.51 -2.85
N VAL A 10 -0.43 -33.62 -1.87
CA VAL A 10 -1.60 -33.63 -0.96
C VAL A 10 -2.90 -33.36 -1.70
N VAL A 11 -2.96 -32.37 -2.59
CA VAL A 11 -4.16 -32.09 -3.41
C VAL A 11 -4.46 -33.24 -4.37
N VAL A 12 -3.44 -33.81 -5.00
CA VAL A 12 -3.59 -34.97 -5.89
C VAL A 12 -3.96 -36.22 -5.08
N VAL A 13 -3.38 -36.43 -3.90
CA VAL A 13 -3.71 -37.54 -3.02
C VAL A 13 -5.12 -37.41 -2.44
N CYS A 14 -5.57 -36.20 -2.01
CA CYS A 14 -6.96 -35.95 -1.59
C CYS A 14 -7.93 -36.14 -2.75
N GLY A 15 -7.63 -35.67 -3.97
CA GLY A 15 -8.44 -35.89 -5.15
C GLY A 15 -8.54 -37.37 -5.57
N LEU A 16 -7.41 -38.09 -5.51
CA LEU A 16 -7.37 -39.53 -5.79
C LEU A 16 -8.08 -40.33 -4.68
N PHE A 17 -7.99 -39.90 -3.43
CA PHE A 17 -8.68 -40.53 -2.30
C PHE A 17 -10.22 -40.34 -2.38
N CYS A 18 -10.70 -39.14 -2.71
CA CYS A 18 -12.11 -38.90 -3.01
C CYS A 18 -12.61 -39.72 -4.19
N TRP A 19 -11.83 -39.81 -5.28
CA TRP A 19 -12.20 -40.62 -6.45
C TRP A 19 -12.18 -42.12 -6.14
N ALA A 20 -11.20 -42.58 -5.36
CA ALA A 20 -11.15 -43.99 -4.91
C ALA A 20 -12.32 -44.34 -3.98
N ILE A 21 -12.73 -43.44 -3.09
CA ILE A 21 -13.89 -43.60 -2.20
C ILE A 21 -15.17 -43.67 -2.99
N LEU A 22 -15.39 -42.78 -3.97
CA LEU A 22 -16.55 -42.80 -4.89
C LEU A 22 -16.62 -44.11 -5.68
N ARG A 23 -15.52 -44.58 -6.22
CA ARG A 23 -15.44 -45.88 -6.94
C ARG A 23 -15.66 -47.07 -6.01
N LEU A 24 -15.20 -47.00 -4.77
CA LEU A 24 -15.44 -48.06 -3.77
C LEU A 24 -16.92 -48.11 -3.36
N MET A 25 -17.60 -46.97 -3.27
CA MET A 25 -19.05 -46.91 -3.02
C MET A 25 -19.87 -47.52 -4.15
N ASP A 26 -19.50 -47.26 -5.40
CA ASP A 26 -20.12 -47.87 -6.56
C ASP A 26 -19.94 -49.41 -6.54
N TYR A 27 -18.78 -49.89 -6.14
CA TYR A 27 -18.48 -51.33 -6.05
C TYR A 27 -19.24 -52.05 -4.93
N ILE A 28 -19.47 -51.36 -3.79
CA ILE A 28 -20.22 -51.88 -2.64
C ILE A 28 -21.72 -51.97 -2.95
N VAL A 29 -22.26 -50.98 -3.69
CA VAL A 29 -23.65 -50.98 -4.16
C VAL A 29 -23.90 -52.14 -5.13
N ILE A 30 -22.92 -52.52 -5.97
CA ILE A 30 -23.01 -53.63 -6.93
C ILE A 30 -22.96 -55.00 -6.19
N LEU A 31 -22.31 -55.10 -5.04
CA LEU A 31 -22.09 -56.39 -4.35
C LEU A 31 -23.19 -56.79 -3.33
N GLY A 32 -24.23 -55.99 -3.11
CA GLY A 32 -25.45 -56.39 -2.34
C GLY A 32 -25.20 -56.82 -0.87
N LYS A 33 -24.22 -56.21 -0.17
CA LYS A 33 -23.90 -56.59 1.21
C LYS A 33 -24.76 -55.87 2.27
N ASN A 34 -25.04 -56.57 3.37
CA ASN A 34 -25.99 -56.26 4.44
C ASN A 34 -25.82 -54.87 5.10
N ILE A 35 -26.95 -54.22 5.34
CA ILE A 35 -27.12 -52.86 5.91
C ILE A 35 -26.40 -52.60 7.24
N LEU A 36 -26.08 -53.63 8.01
CA LEU A 36 -25.38 -53.48 9.31
C LEU A 36 -23.88 -53.19 9.17
N ASP A 37 -23.23 -53.67 8.11
CA ASP A 37 -21.83 -53.39 7.81
C ASP A 37 -21.66 -52.01 7.17
N MET A 38 -22.67 -51.53 6.45
CA MET A 38 -22.68 -50.21 5.86
C MET A 38 -22.69 -49.08 6.87
N LYS A 39 -23.37 -49.24 8.04
CA LYS A 39 -23.37 -48.23 9.12
C LYS A 39 -21.99 -48.05 9.77
N LYS A 40 -21.24 -49.14 9.97
CA LYS A 40 -19.85 -49.06 10.49
C LYS A 40 -18.88 -48.48 9.48
N PHE A 41 -19.05 -48.77 8.18
CA PHE A 41 -18.24 -48.22 7.14
C PHE A 41 -18.56 -46.75 6.87
N GLY A 42 -19.83 -46.36 6.94
CA GLY A 42 -20.26 -44.97 6.85
C GLY A 42 -19.69 -44.10 7.97
N TYR A 43 -19.60 -44.67 9.21
CA TYR A 43 -18.98 -43.97 10.34
C TYR A 43 -17.45 -43.78 10.16
N LEU A 44 -16.79 -44.78 9.58
CA LEU A 44 -15.33 -44.69 9.27
C LEU A 44 -15.05 -43.65 8.18
N ILE A 45 -15.90 -43.56 7.16
CA ILE A 45 -15.78 -42.57 6.08
C ILE A 45 -16.10 -41.18 6.59
N LEU A 46 -17.08 -41.01 7.49
CA LEU A 46 -17.40 -39.74 8.14
C LEU A 46 -16.25 -39.26 9.05
N VAL A 47 -15.64 -40.17 9.78
CA VAL A 47 -14.48 -39.86 10.65
C VAL A 47 -13.25 -39.53 9.77
N ALA A 48 -12.99 -40.26 8.70
CA ALA A 48 -11.90 -39.97 7.77
C ALA A 48 -12.11 -38.63 7.01
N ALA A 49 -13.35 -38.34 6.59
CA ALA A 49 -13.71 -37.06 5.98
C ALA A 49 -13.63 -35.90 6.99
N ALA A 50 -14.04 -36.10 8.23
CA ALA A 50 -13.88 -35.12 9.29
C ALA A 50 -12.40 -34.87 9.65
N CYS A 51 -11.58 -35.92 9.69
CA CYS A 51 -10.13 -35.77 9.88
C CYS A 51 -9.45 -35.11 8.66
N ALA A 52 -9.89 -35.39 7.43
CA ALA A 52 -9.39 -34.70 6.24
C ALA A 52 -9.81 -33.22 6.19
N LEU A 53 -11.04 -32.89 6.62
CA LEU A 53 -11.52 -31.50 6.73
C LEU A 53 -10.82 -30.74 7.86
N VAL A 54 -10.45 -31.40 8.95
CA VAL A 54 -9.65 -30.79 10.02
C VAL A 54 -8.21 -30.57 9.54
N ALA A 55 -7.62 -31.55 8.84
CA ALA A 55 -6.26 -31.39 8.27
C ALA A 55 -6.19 -30.36 7.13
N CYS A 56 -7.29 -30.17 6.35
CA CYS A 56 -7.38 -29.12 5.34
C CYS A 56 -7.72 -27.73 5.92
N ASN A 57 -8.16 -27.65 7.17
CA ASN A 57 -8.51 -26.40 7.86
C ASN A 57 -7.43 -25.94 8.85
N GLU A 58 -6.33 -26.65 8.98
CA GLU A 58 -5.15 -26.09 9.64
C GLU A 58 -4.55 -25.03 8.70
N LYS A 59 -4.94 -23.76 8.94
CA LYS A 59 -4.15 -22.62 8.48
C LYS A 59 -2.72 -22.89 8.91
N PRO A 60 -1.71 -22.70 8.04
CA PRO A 60 -0.32 -22.75 8.46
C PRO A 60 -0.10 -21.65 9.49
N ASN A 61 -0.06 -22.04 10.76
CA ASN A 61 -0.48 -21.16 11.86
C ASN A 61 0.67 -20.60 12.67
N LYS A 62 1.92 -20.79 12.29
CA LYS A 62 3.07 -20.08 12.91
C LYS A 62 4.21 -20.08 11.92
N GLY A 63 4.84 -18.92 11.77
CA GLY A 63 6.16 -18.84 11.14
C GLY A 63 7.11 -19.79 11.84
N GLU A 64 7.87 -20.58 11.09
CA GLU A 64 8.85 -21.47 11.66
C GLU A 64 9.96 -20.64 12.31
N VAL A 65 10.31 -20.97 13.58
CA VAL A 65 11.44 -20.38 14.29
C VAL A 65 12.71 -21.08 13.81
N GLY A 66 13.74 -20.33 13.46
CA GLY A 66 15.01 -20.85 12.99
C GLY A 66 15.80 -19.84 12.17
N ASP A 67 16.88 -20.28 11.55
CA ASP A 67 17.74 -19.42 10.75
C ASP A 67 17.00 -18.91 9.50
N TYR A 68 17.11 -17.60 9.23
CA TYR A 68 16.60 -16.99 8.01
C TYR A 68 17.70 -16.28 7.23
N THR A 69 17.52 -16.23 5.92
CA THR A 69 18.20 -15.29 5.02
C THR A 69 17.15 -14.45 4.33
N LEU A 70 17.20 -13.12 4.48
CA LEU A 70 16.36 -12.19 3.76
C LEU A 70 17.19 -11.43 2.74
N SER A 71 16.77 -11.44 1.46
CA SER A 71 17.50 -10.79 0.37
C SER A 71 16.60 -9.86 -0.43
N TRP A 72 17.16 -8.71 -0.87
CA TRP A 72 16.52 -7.81 -1.79
C TRP A 72 17.41 -7.56 -3.00
N ASP A 73 16.95 -7.95 -4.18
CA ASP A 73 17.63 -7.71 -5.46
C ASP A 73 17.23 -6.32 -5.99
N LEU A 74 18.21 -5.43 -6.02
CA LEU A 74 18.08 -4.05 -6.54
C LEU A 74 18.97 -3.82 -7.78
N GLN A 75 19.41 -4.88 -8.45
CA GLN A 75 20.22 -4.79 -9.69
C GLN A 75 19.55 -3.91 -10.76
N THR A 76 18.21 -3.98 -10.89
CA THR A 76 17.47 -3.18 -11.86
C THR A 76 17.65 -1.68 -11.62
N VAL A 77 17.75 -1.24 -10.36
CA VAL A 77 18.03 0.15 -10.01
C VAL A 77 19.42 0.54 -10.50
N LEU A 78 20.43 -0.29 -10.21
CA LEU A 78 21.82 -0.02 -10.59
C LEU A 78 22.02 -0.04 -12.11
N THR A 79 21.42 -1.00 -12.81
CA THR A 79 21.53 -1.13 -14.27
C THR A 79 20.77 -0.04 -15.03
N SER A 80 19.77 0.59 -14.43
CA SER A 80 19.08 1.76 -15.00
C SER A 80 19.79 3.10 -14.74
N GLY A 81 20.97 3.06 -14.12
CA GLY A 81 21.78 4.24 -13.79
C GLY A 81 21.41 4.90 -12.45
N GLY A 82 20.57 4.25 -11.64
CA GLY A 82 20.28 4.68 -10.29
C GLY A 82 21.38 4.26 -9.30
N THR A 83 21.32 4.83 -8.10
CA THR A 83 22.19 4.45 -6.96
C THR A 83 21.37 3.91 -5.82
N VAL A 84 21.89 2.92 -5.11
CA VAL A 84 21.33 2.46 -3.84
C VAL A 84 22.24 2.99 -2.73
N ASP A 85 21.73 3.95 -1.96
CA ASP A 85 22.53 4.61 -0.92
C ASP A 85 22.72 3.71 0.30
N SER A 86 21.64 3.03 0.70
CA SER A 86 21.66 2.03 1.76
C SER A 86 20.39 1.20 1.77
N VAL A 87 20.49 0.00 2.33
CA VAL A 87 19.34 -0.84 2.68
C VAL A 87 19.38 -1.11 4.19
N VAL A 88 18.31 -0.72 4.87
CA VAL A 88 18.21 -0.76 6.34
C VAL A 88 17.18 -1.80 6.73
N MET A 89 17.53 -2.67 7.68
CA MET A 89 16.59 -3.59 8.29
C MET A 89 16.33 -3.20 9.75
N ALA A 90 15.05 -3.15 10.10
CA ALA A 90 14.57 -3.04 11.48
C ALA A 90 13.63 -4.20 11.80
N VAL A 91 13.75 -4.80 12.98
CA VAL A 91 12.88 -5.88 13.45
C VAL A 91 12.06 -5.38 14.62
N ASN A 92 10.73 -5.53 14.53
CA ASN A 92 9.78 -5.04 15.53
C ASN A 92 10.03 -3.56 15.92
N GLY A 93 10.40 -2.73 14.93
CA GLY A 93 10.68 -1.31 15.09
C GLY A 93 12.06 -0.96 15.66
N LYS A 94 12.92 -1.94 15.89
CA LYS A 94 14.31 -1.71 16.33
C LYS A 94 15.26 -1.92 15.17
N HIS A 95 16.14 -0.92 14.94
CA HIS A 95 17.21 -1.05 13.94
C HIS A 95 18.10 -2.27 14.25
N VAL A 96 18.38 -3.07 13.21
CA VAL A 96 19.23 -4.25 13.29
C VAL A 96 20.50 -4.06 12.49
N GLN A 97 20.37 -3.68 11.21
CA GLN A 97 21.53 -3.59 10.31
C GLN A 97 21.29 -2.57 9.20
N THR A 98 22.37 -1.95 8.74
CA THR A 98 22.42 -1.12 7.52
C THR A 98 23.48 -1.67 6.60
N LEU A 99 23.11 -1.87 5.33
CA LEU A 99 24.01 -2.26 4.25
C LEU A 99 24.14 -1.09 3.27
N THR A 100 25.37 -0.69 2.94
CA THR A 100 25.66 0.43 2.05
C THR A 100 26.27 0.02 0.73
N ASP A 101 26.67 -1.25 0.63
CA ASP A 101 27.30 -1.80 -0.57
C ASP A 101 26.87 -3.25 -0.78
N ALA A 102 26.62 -3.62 -2.03
CA ALA A 102 26.44 -4.97 -2.48
C ALA A 102 26.95 -5.07 -3.92
N ALA A 103 28.11 -5.72 -4.10
CA ALA A 103 28.82 -5.79 -5.38
C ALA A 103 27.96 -6.42 -6.51
N ASP A 104 27.01 -7.28 -6.14
CA ASP A 104 26.06 -7.94 -7.04
C ASP A 104 24.68 -7.26 -7.06
N GLY A 105 24.51 -6.12 -6.35
CA GLY A 105 23.21 -5.44 -6.21
C GLY A 105 22.18 -6.19 -5.35
N ILE A 106 22.60 -7.27 -4.67
CA ILE A 106 21.73 -8.10 -3.84
C ILE A 106 22.08 -7.88 -2.37
N TYR A 107 21.20 -7.22 -1.64
CA TYR A 107 21.37 -6.92 -0.21
C TYR A 107 20.82 -8.06 0.63
N LYS A 108 21.67 -8.65 1.50
CA LYS A 108 21.35 -9.86 2.28
C LYS A 108 21.44 -9.60 3.78
N PHE A 109 20.43 -10.05 4.50
CA PHE A 109 20.37 -10.05 5.96
C PHE A 109 20.19 -11.48 6.45
N GLU A 110 20.89 -11.84 7.50
CA GLU A 110 20.84 -13.17 8.11
C GLU A 110 20.59 -13.06 9.60
N GLY A 111 19.91 -14.04 10.16
CA GLY A 111 19.62 -14.07 11.59
C GLY A 111 18.77 -15.25 11.99
N VAL A 112 18.30 -15.23 13.23
CA VAL A 112 17.38 -16.23 13.77
C VAL A 112 16.00 -15.60 13.92
N ALA A 113 15.01 -16.22 13.32
CA ALA A 113 13.60 -15.77 13.40
C ALA A 113 13.03 -16.09 14.79
N GLU A 114 12.41 -15.10 15.42
CA GLU A 114 11.61 -15.28 16.62
C GLU A 114 10.12 -15.36 16.26
N ASP A 115 9.32 -16.07 17.08
CA ASP A 115 7.88 -16.22 16.82
C ASP A 115 7.18 -14.86 16.74
N GLY A 116 6.57 -14.60 15.60
CA GLY A 116 5.83 -13.36 15.33
C GLY A 116 6.71 -12.13 15.07
N ALA A 117 8.00 -12.33 14.77
CA ALA A 117 8.88 -11.21 14.40
C ALA A 117 8.55 -10.70 13.00
N VAL A 118 8.51 -9.37 12.87
CA VAL A 118 8.31 -8.67 11.59
C VAL A 118 9.53 -7.81 11.31
N ALA A 119 10.11 -7.97 10.14
CA ALA A 119 11.13 -7.07 9.61
C ALA A 119 10.47 -5.98 8.74
N LYS A 120 10.99 -4.76 8.85
CA LYS A 120 10.84 -3.71 7.85
C LYS A 120 12.19 -3.52 7.17
N VAL A 121 12.23 -3.73 5.87
CA VAL A 121 13.41 -3.47 5.04
C VAL A 121 13.14 -2.21 4.24
N THR A 122 14.04 -1.24 4.34
CA THR A 122 13.92 0.06 3.68
C THR A 122 15.13 0.27 2.78
N ALA A 123 14.90 0.48 1.49
CA ALA A 123 15.93 0.87 0.53
C ALA A 123 15.86 2.39 0.29
N TYR A 124 17.00 3.06 0.43
CA TYR A 124 17.19 4.47 0.10
C TYR A 124 17.92 4.54 -1.24
N ILE A 125 17.33 5.23 -2.20
CA ILE A 125 17.74 5.19 -3.61
C ILE A 125 17.91 6.63 -4.12
N ASN A 126 18.91 6.85 -4.99
CA ASN A 126 19.20 8.12 -5.64
C ASN A 126 19.33 9.29 -4.64
N HIS A 127 20.28 9.19 -3.71
CA HIS A 127 20.51 10.19 -2.65
C HIS A 127 19.26 10.42 -1.79
N SER A 128 18.55 9.31 -1.50
CA SER A 128 17.30 9.27 -0.73
C SER A 128 16.12 10.03 -1.35
N GLU A 129 16.18 10.28 -2.67
CA GLU A 129 15.03 10.83 -3.40
C GLU A 129 13.87 9.84 -3.42
N PHE A 130 14.18 8.52 -3.51
CA PHE A 130 13.20 7.46 -3.46
C PHE A 130 13.45 6.55 -2.25
N VAL A 131 12.36 6.16 -1.59
CA VAL A 131 12.39 5.25 -0.44
C VAL A 131 11.38 4.15 -0.69
N ALA A 132 11.87 2.91 -0.79
CA ALA A 132 11.02 1.73 -0.90
C ALA A 132 11.00 0.97 0.44
N ASN A 133 9.84 0.45 0.83
CA ASN A 133 9.67 -0.27 2.08
C ASN A 133 8.97 -1.62 1.85
N VAL A 134 9.49 -2.66 2.46
CA VAL A 134 8.87 -3.98 2.49
C VAL A 134 8.73 -4.45 3.93
N LEU A 135 7.55 -4.95 4.30
CA LEU A 135 7.34 -5.69 5.55
C LEU A 135 7.41 -7.19 5.26
N ALA A 136 8.14 -7.92 6.08
CA ALA A 136 8.30 -9.36 5.99
C ALA A 136 8.02 -10.01 7.35
N ALA A 137 7.28 -11.13 7.37
CA ALA A 137 7.34 -12.05 8.48
C ALA A 137 8.73 -12.70 8.49
N LEU A 138 9.42 -12.68 9.63
CA LEU A 138 10.67 -13.43 9.77
C LEU A 138 10.32 -14.88 10.12
N GLU A 139 10.50 -15.75 9.15
CA GLU A 139 10.32 -17.20 9.25
C GLU A 139 11.61 -17.90 8.90
N ALA A 140 11.84 -19.09 9.44
CA ALA A 140 13.00 -19.88 9.06
C ALA A 140 13.02 -20.17 7.55
N GLY A 141 14.18 -20.00 6.92
CA GLY A 141 14.37 -20.26 5.49
C GLY A 141 14.86 -19.07 4.69
N THR A 142 14.62 -19.10 3.39
CA THR A 142 15.04 -18.04 2.48
C THR A 142 13.87 -17.13 2.13
N ILE A 143 14.00 -15.87 2.48
CA ILE A 143 13.04 -14.80 2.18
C ILE A 143 13.67 -13.91 1.11
N SER A 144 12.91 -13.59 0.08
CA SER A 144 13.30 -12.59 -0.93
C SER A 144 12.19 -11.56 -1.13
N VAL A 145 12.52 -10.46 -1.78
CA VAL A 145 11.54 -9.40 -2.11
C VAL A 145 11.09 -9.56 -3.56
N ASP A 146 9.78 -9.63 -3.75
CA ASP A 146 9.13 -9.50 -5.05
C ASP A 146 8.98 -8.01 -5.37
N ASN A 147 9.74 -7.52 -6.34
CA ASN A 147 9.77 -6.10 -6.70
C ASN A 147 8.47 -5.60 -7.34
N ASP A 148 7.68 -6.47 -7.96
CA ASP A 148 6.42 -6.09 -8.61
C ASP A 148 5.32 -5.80 -7.59
N THR A 149 5.23 -6.62 -6.55
CA THR A 149 4.21 -6.48 -5.49
C THR A 149 4.72 -5.76 -4.25
N GLN A 150 6.02 -5.53 -4.14
CA GLN A 150 6.69 -5.02 -2.92
C GLN A 150 6.35 -5.88 -1.69
N CYS A 151 6.32 -7.19 -1.88
CA CYS A 151 6.07 -8.17 -0.84
C CYS A 151 7.31 -9.04 -0.60
N ALA A 152 7.47 -9.53 0.62
CA ALA A 152 8.35 -10.63 0.90
C ALA A 152 7.74 -11.95 0.40
N VAL A 153 8.59 -12.89 -0.03
CA VAL A 153 8.21 -14.20 -0.57
C VAL A 153 9.21 -15.27 -0.12
N GLY A 154 8.86 -16.54 -0.31
CA GLY A 154 9.74 -17.69 -0.09
C GLY A 154 9.46 -18.44 1.22
N THR A 155 8.54 -17.94 2.05
CA THR A 155 8.09 -18.61 3.29
C THR A 155 6.56 -18.53 3.40
N PRO A 156 5.92 -19.43 4.18
CA PRO A 156 4.46 -19.62 4.14
C PRO A 156 3.62 -18.36 4.39
N ILE A 157 3.96 -17.56 5.39
CA ILE A 157 3.21 -16.31 5.68
C ILE A 157 3.43 -15.29 4.56
N ASN A 158 4.68 -15.12 4.14
CA ASN A 158 5.04 -14.13 3.12
C ASN A 158 4.42 -14.47 1.76
N ASP A 159 4.42 -15.75 1.36
CA ASP A 159 3.83 -16.21 0.10
C ASP A 159 2.29 -16.03 0.09
N ASP A 160 1.63 -16.28 1.22
CA ASP A 160 0.18 -16.08 1.38
C ASP A 160 -0.18 -14.57 1.27
N VAL A 161 0.57 -13.70 1.97
CA VAL A 161 0.43 -12.24 1.88
C VAL A 161 0.63 -11.73 0.46
N ARG A 162 1.69 -12.19 -0.20
CA ARG A 162 1.97 -11.82 -1.60
C ARG A 162 0.85 -12.26 -2.54
N GLY A 163 0.29 -13.45 -2.32
CA GLY A 163 -0.86 -13.94 -3.08
C GLY A 163 -2.07 -13.02 -2.97
N MET A 164 -2.39 -12.56 -1.74
CA MET A 164 -3.49 -11.61 -1.50
C MET A 164 -3.22 -10.24 -2.14
N VAL A 165 -2.00 -9.70 -1.95
CA VAL A 165 -1.63 -8.40 -2.54
C VAL A 165 -1.68 -8.46 -4.06
N SER A 166 -1.13 -9.50 -4.68
CA SER A 166 -1.17 -9.68 -6.14
C SER A 166 -2.60 -9.77 -6.67
N SER A 167 -3.49 -10.52 -6.00
CA SER A 167 -4.90 -10.58 -6.37
C SER A 167 -5.58 -9.22 -6.27
N PHE A 168 -5.33 -8.48 -5.19
CA PHE A 168 -5.89 -7.14 -5.01
C PHE A 168 -5.41 -6.16 -6.08
N LEU A 169 -4.11 -6.18 -6.42
CA LEU A 169 -3.54 -5.28 -7.43
C LEU A 169 -4.13 -5.54 -8.84
N ASN A 170 -4.44 -6.80 -9.15
CA ASN A 170 -5.02 -7.19 -10.43
C ASN A 170 -6.52 -6.85 -10.52
N ASP A 171 -7.29 -7.19 -9.48
CA ASP A 171 -8.75 -7.17 -9.53
C ASP A 171 -9.37 -6.01 -8.75
N GLN A 172 -8.59 -5.32 -7.90
CA GLN A 172 -9.04 -4.27 -6.98
C GLN A 172 -10.26 -4.66 -6.15
N ALA A 173 -10.37 -5.95 -5.81
CA ALA A 173 -11.50 -6.52 -5.11
C ALA A 173 -11.49 -6.16 -3.62
N ALA A 174 -12.03 -4.99 -3.26
CA ALA A 174 -12.10 -4.50 -1.87
C ALA A 174 -12.80 -5.48 -0.92
N SER A 175 -13.80 -6.24 -1.41
CA SER A 175 -14.49 -7.26 -0.63
C SER A 175 -13.58 -8.45 -0.29
N ALA A 176 -12.72 -8.90 -1.21
CA ALA A 176 -11.75 -9.96 -0.98
C ALA A 176 -10.69 -9.51 0.04
N LEU A 177 -10.19 -8.28 -0.08
CA LEU A 177 -9.28 -7.68 0.90
C LEU A 177 -9.92 -7.62 2.30
N ALA A 178 -11.17 -7.16 2.39
CA ALA A 178 -11.89 -7.07 3.66
C ALA A 178 -12.09 -8.44 4.31
N SER A 179 -12.47 -9.45 3.53
CA SER A 179 -12.62 -10.83 4.02
C SER A 179 -11.30 -11.39 4.51
N TYR A 180 -10.23 -11.20 3.74
CA TYR A 180 -8.89 -11.67 4.12
C TYR A 180 -8.42 -11.04 5.45
N ILE A 181 -8.59 -9.73 5.63
CA ILE A 181 -8.23 -9.03 6.86
C ILE A 181 -9.08 -9.54 8.04
N ALA A 182 -10.40 -9.73 7.87
CA ALA A 182 -11.27 -10.25 8.91
C ALA A 182 -10.86 -11.67 9.35
N ASP A 183 -10.55 -12.54 8.38
CA ASP A 183 -10.11 -13.93 8.63
C ASP A 183 -8.73 -14.01 9.29
N ASN A 184 -7.91 -12.99 9.16
CA ASN A 184 -6.55 -12.90 9.70
C ASN A 184 -6.38 -11.77 10.73
N ALA A 185 -7.47 -11.30 11.36
CA ALA A 185 -7.44 -10.12 12.23
C ALA A 185 -6.51 -10.24 13.45
N ALA A 186 -6.16 -11.44 13.87
CA ALA A 186 -5.21 -11.70 14.96
C ALA A 186 -3.83 -12.19 14.47
N ASP A 187 -3.63 -12.33 13.15
CA ASP A 187 -2.45 -12.88 12.51
C ASP A 187 -1.61 -11.78 11.83
N LEU A 188 -0.29 -11.99 11.74
CA LEU A 188 0.63 -11.07 11.08
C LEU A 188 0.25 -10.76 9.62
N ARG A 189 -0.45 -11.66 8.94
CA ARG A 189 -0.92 -11.47 7.57
C ARG A 189 -1.72 -10.19 7.39
N ALA A 190 -2.63 -9.90 8.34
CA ALA A 190 -3.40 -8.65 8.30
C ALA A 190 -2.48 -7.42 8.39
N LEU A 191 -1.48 -7.46 9.28
CA LEU A 191 -0.51 -6.38 9.45
C LEU A 191 0.32 -6.18 8.18
N LEU A 192 0.81 -7.26 7.58
CA LEU A 192 1.67 -7.21 6.39
C LEU A 192 0.92 -6.68 5.16
N VAL A 193 -0.33 -7.13 4.95
CA VAL A 193 -1.17 -6.64 3.83
C VAL A 193 -1.50 -5.16 4.01
N LEU A 194 -1.92 -4.72 5.21
CA LEU A 194 -2.18 -3.30 5.47
C LEU A 194 -0.91 -2.44 5.47
N GLY A 195 0.24 -3.06 5.74
CA GLY A 195 1.55 -2.44 5.63
C GLY A 195 2.05 -2.26 4.19
N ASN A 196 1.47 -2.96 3.22
CA ASN A 196 1.87 -2.81 1.82
C ASN A 196 1.41 -1.46 1.26
N GLU A 197 2.35 -0.70 0.68
CA GLU A 197 2.10 0.67 0.24
C GLU A 197 1.17 0.71 -0.97
N ALA A 198 1.29 -0.24 -1.91
CA ALA A 198 0.42 -0.31 -3.08
C ALA A 198 -1.04 -0.59 -2.66
N VAL A 199 -1.27 -1.50 -1.69
CA VAL A 199 -2.62 -1.73 -1.15
C VAL A 199 -3.18 -0.45 -0.52
N ARG A 200 -2.38 0.28 0.27
CA ARG A 200 -2.82 1.53 0.89
C ARG A 200 -3.12 2.63 -0.12
N SER A 201 -2.27 2.77 -1.15
CA SER A 201 -2.45 3.83 -2.16
C SER A 201 -3.64 3.60 -3.08
N MET A 202 -4.00 2.33 -3.32
CA MET A 202 -5.13 1.96 -4.20
C MET A 202 -6.46 1.79 -3.45
N SER A 203 -6.44 1.80 -2.12
CA SER A 203 -7.64 1.65 -1.27
C SER A 203 -8.17 2.99 -0.80
N ALA A 204 -9.50 3.11 -0.64
CA ALA A 204 -10.08 4.29 -0.02
C ALA A 204 -9.59 4.41 1.44
N PRO A 205 -9.09 5.58 1.89
CA PRO A 205 -8.52 5.76 3.22
C PRO A 205 -9.48 5.39 4.36
N THR A 206 -10.79 5.69 4.19
CA THR A 206 -11.84 5.32 5.16
C THR A 206 -12.02 3.81 5.27
N ASP A 207 -11.82 3.06 4.20
CA ASP A 207 -11.90 1.61 4.23
C ASP A 207 -10.64 1.02 4.88
N MET A 208 -9.47 1.59 4.61
CA MET A 208 -8.24 1.21 5.31
C MET A 208 -8.36 1.43 6.83
N GLN A 209 -9.00 2.52 7.27
CA GLN A 209 -9.27 2.76 8.68
C GLN A 209 -10.18 1.69 9.28
N LYS A 210 -11.29 1.33 8.59
CA LYS A 210 -12.20 0.25 9.04
C LYS A 210 -11.47 -1.10 9.11
N LEU A 211 -10.65 -1.43 8.13
CA LEU A 211 -9.88 -2.67 8.11
C LEU A 211 -8.86 -2.72 9.24
N PHE A 212 -8.16 -1.61 9.51
CA PHE A 212 -7.25 -1.52 10.63
C PHE A 212 -7.95 -1.73 11.98
N GLU A 213 -9.15 -1.17 12.17
CA GLU A 213 -9.89 -1.34 13.42
C GLU A 213 -10.34 -2.79 13.68
N GLN A 214 -10.49 -3.63 12.67
CA GLN A 214 -10.77 -5.06 12.81
C GLN A 214 -9.59 -5.87 13.37
N MET A 215 -8.36 -5.36 13.25
CA MET A 215 -7.17 -6.06 13.75
C MET A 215 -7.17 -6.17 15.27
N SER A 216 -6.56 -7.24 15.76
CA SER A 216 -6.42 -7.49 17.21
C SER A 216 -5.64 -6.38 17.91
N PRO A 217 -5.90 -6.12 19.22
CA PRO A 217 -5.15 -5.14 19.99
C PRO A 217 -3.64 -5.42 20.00
N LYS A 218 -3.21 -6.68 19.94
CA LYS A 218 -1.80 -7.06 19.87
C LYS A 218 -1.13 -6.49 18.61
N LEU A 219 -1.77 -6.67 17.46
CA LEU A 219 -1.24 -6.18 16.18
C LEU A 219 -1.30 -4.65 16.10
N LYS A 220 -2.41 -4.02 16.47
CA LYS A 220 -2.57 -2.56 16.48
C LYS A 220 -1.53 -1.86 17.38
N ASN A 221 -1.17 -2.46 18.51
CA ASN A 221 -0.20 -1.91 19.46
C ASN A 221 1.25 -2.29 19.15
N SER A 222 1.52 -3.15 18.17
CA SER A 222 2.87 -3.44 17.71
C SER A 222 3.55 -2.19 17.12
N ALA A 223 4.87 -2.22 16.97
CA ALA A 223 5.61 -1.09 16.39
C ALA A 223 5.08 -0.70 15.01
N TYR A 224 4.90 -1.68 14.12
CA TYR A 224 4.42 -1.44 12.77
C TYR A 224 2.92 -1.18 12.69
N GLY A 225 2.11 -1.76 13.61
CA GLY A 225 0.72 -1.40 13.74
C GLY A 225 0.50 0.08 14.04
N LYS A 226 1.29 0.64 14.96
CA LYS A 226 1.29 2.08 15.26
C LYS A 226 1.74 2.93 14.08
N GLU A 227 2.77 2.50 13.35
CA GLU A 227 3.25 3.19 12.15
C GLU A 227 2.18 3.20 11.05
N ILE A 228 1.54 2.05 10.79
CA ILE A 228 0.44 1.93 9.82
C ILE A 228 -0.73 2.82 10.23
N LYS A 229 -1.09 2.83 11.53
CA LYS A 229 -2.15 3.70 12.03
C LYS A 229 -1.86 5.18 11.76
N VAL A 230 -0.64 5.63 12.06
CA VAL A 230 -0.24 7.01 11.80
C VAL A 230 -0.35 7.35 10.30
N ALA A 231 0.06 6.44 9.41
CA ALA A 231 -0.05 6.65 7.97
C ALA A 231 -1.53 6.74 7.51
N ILE A 232 -2.40 5.87 8.02
CA ILE A 232 -3.84 5.89 7.73
C ILE A 232 -4.49 7.16 8.27
N ASP A 233 -4.26 7.49 9.55
CA ASP A 233 -4.84 8.68 10.20
C ASP A 233 -4.41 9.96 9.47
N LYS A 234 -3.15 10.04 9.06
CA LYS A 234 -2.61 11.16 8.29
C LYS A 234 -3.34 11.34 6.96
N THR A 235 -3.57 10.24 6.23
CA THR A 235 -4.32 10.28 4.98
C THR A 235 -5.78 10.66 5.23
N CYS A 236 -6.42 10.08 6.25
CA CYS A 236 -7.80 10.41 6.62
C CYS A 236 -7.96 11.88 7.06
N SER A 237 -6.95 12.45 7.72
CA SER A 237 -6.99 13.86 8.18
C SER A 237 -6.99 14.87 7.05
N THR A 238 -6.74 14.45 5.82
CA THR A 238 -6.71 15.31 4.63
C THR A 238 -7.77 14.94 3.60
N LEU A 239 -8.82 14.19 3.99
CA LEU A 239 -9.98 13.90 3.14
C LEU A 239 -10.96 15.09 3.09
N ALA A 240 -11.89 15.00 2.14
CA ALA A 240 -13.00 15.94 2.07
C ALA A 240 -13.76 16.03 3.41
N GLY A 241 -14.06 17.25 3.83
CA GLY A 241 -14.66 17.59 5.12
C GLY A 241 -13.64 17.89 6.23
N ALA A 242 -12.36 17.51 6.08
CA ALA A 242 -11.31 17.88 7.04
C ALA A 242 -10.83 19.32 6.84
N LYS A 243 -10.23 19.92 7.86
CA LYS A 243 -9.51 21.19 7.73
C LYS A 243 -8.16 20.98 7.06
N PHE A 244 -7.68 22.04 6.37
CA PHE A 244 -6.35 22.00 5.77
C PHE A 244 -5.24 21.77 6.81
N VAL A 245 -4.20 21.09 6.40
CA VAL A 245 -2.96 20.89 7.17
C VAL A 245 -1.93 21.88 6.65
N ASP A 246 -1.46 22.75 7.53
CA ASP A 246 -0.48 23.80 7.17
C ASP A 246 0.92 23.22 6.99
N PHE A 247 1.65 23.73 6.01
CA PHE A 247 3.07 23.47 5.80
C PHE A 247 3.75 24.73 5.23
N ALA A 248 5.07 24.76 5.29
CA ALA A 248 5.86 25.89 4.83
C ALA A 248 6.96 25.45 3.86
N ALA A 249 7.33 26.36 2.98
CA ALA A 249 8.49 26.25 2.10
C ALA A 249 9.27 27.57 2.09
N THR A 250 10.60 27.47 1.98
CA THR A 250 11.49 28.64 1.91
C THR A 250 12.25 28.60 0.60
N TYR A 251 12.16 29.68 -0.16
CA TYR A 251 12.90 29.88 -1.40
C TYR A 251 13.38 31.33 -1.50
N ASN A 252 14.64 31.55 -1.88
CA ASN A 252 15.27 32.88 -1.97
C ASN A 252 15.07 33.76 -0.72
N GLY A 253 15.20 33.15 0.47
CA GLY A 253 15.04 33.83 1.76
C GLY A 253 13.61 34.20 2.15
N LYS A 254 12.61 33.86 1.33
CA LYS A 254 11.19 34.09 1.60
C LYS A 254 10.52 32.79 2.00
N THR A 255 9.92 32.76 3.16
CA THR A 255 9.08 31.63 3.61
C THR A 255 7.63 31.92 3.24
N GLN A 256 6.97 30.92 2.63
CA GLN A 256 5.54 30.90 2.31
C GLN A 256 4.90 29.72 3.04
N ARG A 257 3.68 29.89 3.49
CA ARG A 257 2.89 28.87 4.16
C ARG A 257 1.60 28.64 3.37
N LEU A 258 1.05 27.42 3.42
CA LEU A 258 -0.26 27.16 2.83
C LEU A 258 -1.34 28.05 3.48
N SER A 259 -1.20 28.29 4.79
CA SER A 259 -2.07 29.20 5.55
C SER A 259 -2.00 30.68 5.10
N ASP A 260 -1.06 31.09 4.26
CA ASP A 260 -1.06 32.42 3.66
C ASP A 260 -2.14 32.54 2.59
N TYR A 261 -2.60 31.43 2.03
CA TYR A 261 -3.54 31.34 0.90
C TYR A 261 -4.88 30.73 1.29
N VAL A 262 -4.87 29.63 2.05
CA VAL A 262 -6.05 28.84 2.42
C VAL A 262 -6.67 29.39 3.73
N GLY A 263 -8.01 29.38 3.82
CA GLY A 263 -8.72 29.88 4.99
C GLY A 263 -8.79 31.43 5.04
N LYS A 264 -8.67 32.11 3.88
CA LYS A 264 -8.67 33.58 3.77
C LYS A 264 -9.92 34.12 3.09
N GLY A 265 -11.02 33.37 3.08
CA GLY A 265 -12.29 33.84 2.55
C GLY A 265 -12.50 33.65 1.04
N LYS A 266 -11.54 33.00 0.35
CA LYS A 266 -11.69 32.57 -1.05
C LYS A 266 -11.70 31.07 -1.18
N LEU A 267 -12.39 30.54 -2.19
CA LEU A 267 -12.19 29.18 -2.64
C LEU A 267 -10.77 29.04 -3.19
N VAL A 268 -10.04 28.01 -2.79
CA VAL A 268 -8.67 27.78 -3.25
C VAL A 268 -8.60 26.47 -4.02
N VAL A 269 -8.05 26.52 -5.25
CA VAL A 269 -7.71 25.36 -6.07
C VAL A 269 -6.19 25.24 -6.03
N ALA A 270 -5.69 24.30 -5.25
CA ALA A 270 -4.26 24.05 -5.06
C ALA A 270 -3.81 22.87 -5.89
N ASP A 271 -2.88 23.10 -6.83
CA ASP A 271 -2.29 22.11 -7.73
C ASP A 271 -0.88 21.74 -7.28
N PHE A 272 -0.70 20.51 -6.83
CA PHE A 272 0.61 19.94 -6.55
C PHE A 272 1.19 19.41 -7.86
N TRP A 273 2.25 20.06 -8.33
CA TRP A 273 2.81 19.82 -9.65
C TRP A 273 4.33 19.89 -9.69
N ALA A 274 4.94 19.51 -10.81
CA ALA A 274 6.37 19.67 -11.08
C ALA A 274 6.61 20.02 -12.57
N SER A 275 7.73 20.67 -12.86
CA SER A 275 8.12 21.08 -14.23
C SER A 275 8.29 19.88 -15.17
N TRP A 276 8.78 18.77 -14.67
CA TRP A 276 9.00 17.52 -15.41
C TRP A 276 7.73 16.67 -15.56
N CYS A 277 6.64 16.98 -14.84
CA CYS A 277 5.43 16.20 -14.83
C CYS A 277 4.57 16.46 -16.08
N GLY A 278 4.61 15.57 -17.06
CA GLY A 278 3.84 15.70 -18.29
C GLY A 278 2.32 15.84 -18.11
N PRO A 279 1.67 14.98 -17.29
CA PRO A 279 0.24 15.13 -16.99
C PRO A 279 -0.10 16.45 -16.29
N CYS A 280 0.76 16.96 -15.38
CA CYS A 280 0.56 18.25 -14.72
C CYS A 280 0.54 19.39 -15.74
N ARG A 281 1.53 19.40 -16.66
CA ARG A 281 1.63 20.42 -17.74
C ARG A 281 0.39 20.42 -18.65
N LYS A 282 -0.28 19.29 -18.83
CA LYS A 282 -1.54 19.19 -19.60
C LYS A 282 -2.73 19.79 -18.85
N GLU A 283 -2.71 19.80 -17.52
CA GLU A 283 -3.79 20.35 -16.69
C GLU A 283 -3.68 21.88 -16.50
N ILE A 284 -2.46 22.45 -16.60
CA ILE A 284 -2.22 23.89 -16.44
C ILE A 284 -3.14 24.78 -17.28
N PRO A 285 -3.43 24.51 -18.57
CA PRO A 285 -4.38 25.33 -19.34
C PRO A 285 -5.79 25.40 -18.71
N ASN A 286 -6.27 24.31 -18.13
CA ASN A 286 -7.55 24.30 -17.41
C ASN A 286 -7.48 25.16 -16.14
N LEU A 287 -6.40 25.09 -15.40
CA LEU A 287 -6.18 25.93 -14.20
C LEU A 287 -6.07 27.43 -14.54
N ILE A 288 -5.42 27.79 -15.68
CA ILE A 288 -5.40 29.15 -16.20
C ILE A 288 -6.82 29.63 -16.51
N ASN A 289 -7.61 28.80 -17.20
CA ASN A 289 -9.01 29.14 -17.52
C ASN A 289 -9.86 29.37 -16.23
N ILE A 290 -9.67 28.54 -15.20
CA ILE A 290 -10.35 28.74 -13.89
C ILE A 290 -9.89 30.04 -13.24
N HIS A 291 -8.60 30.35 -13.28
CA HIS A 291 -8.04 31.60 -12.74
C HIS A 291 -8.60 32.82 -13.46
N GLU A 292 -8.66 32.82 -14.77
CA GLU A 292 -9.14 33.94 -15.57
C GLU A 292 -10.66 34.18 -15.42
N LYS A 293 -11.44 33.09 -15.39
CA LYS A 293 -12.92 33.20 -15.30
C LYS A 293 -13.42 33.55 -13.90
N TYR A 294 -12.76 33.02 -12.86
CA TYR A 294 -13.29 33.04 -11.49
C TYR A 294 -12.34 33.70 -10.47
N GLY A 295 -11.25 34.33 -10.89
CA GLY A 295 -10.17 34.85 -10.02
C GLY A 295 -10.59 35.82 -8.92
N ASP A 296 -11.76 36.49 -9.08
CA ASP A 296 -12.31 37.33 -8.01
C ASP A 296 -12.74 36.50 -6.79
N LYS A 297 -13.31 35.33 -6.99
CA LYS A 297 -13.86 34.43 -5.96
C LYS A 297 -12.98 33.19 -5.70
N VAL A 298 -12.14 32.81 -6.68
CA VAL A 298 -11.30 31.60 -6.65
C VAL A 298 -9.83 31.98 -6.74
N LEU A 299 -9.04 31.46 -5.83
CA LEU A 299 -7.59 31.54 -5.90
C LEU A 299 -7.06 30.20 -6.46
N VAL A 300 -6.42 30.22 -7.62
CA VAL A 300 -5.60 29.08 -8.09
C VAL A 300 -4.20 29.25 -7.49
N LEU A 301 -3.65 28.17 -6.93
CA LEU A 301 -2.33 28.13 -6.29
C LEU A 301 -1.53 26.94 -6.82
N GLY A 302 -0.38 27.18 -7.44
CA GLY A 302 0.55 26.11 -7.75
C GLY A 302 1.46 25.79 -6.56
N ILE A 303 1.70 24.52 -6.31
CA ILE A 303 2.56 24.02 -5.24
C ILE A 303 3.61 23.11 -5.86
N ALA A 304 4.81 23.67 -6.08
CA ALA A 304 5.92 22.96 -6.73
C ALA A 304 6.48 21.89 -5.78
N THR A 305 6.23 20.64 -6.14
CA THR A 305 6.52 19.45 -5.32
C THR A 305 7.51 18.55 -6.07
N TRP A 306 8.52 18.02 -5.38
CA TRP A 306 9.56 17.13 -5.93
C TRP A 306 10.27 17.71 -7.16
N ASP A 307 10.52 19.01 -7.14
CA ASP A 307 11.05 19.73 -8.29
C ASP A 307 12.21 20.64 -7.91
N ASN A 308 13.12 20.87 -8.85
CA ASN A 308 14.12 21.91 -8.70
C ASN A 308 13.44 23.28 -8.89
N PRO A 309 13.58 24.22 -7.93
CA PRO A 309 12.92 25.53 -8.02
C PRO A 309 13.26 26.31 -9.27
N GLU A 310 14.50 26.23 -9.77
CA GLU A 310 14.94 26.93 -10.99
C GLU A 310 14.26 26.37 -12.24
N ASP A 311 14.03 25.03 -12.30
CA ASP A 311 13.32 24.40 -13.40
C ASP A 311 11.83 24.68 -13.33
N THR A 312 11.28 24.77 -12.11
CA THR A 312 9.90 25.25 -11.88
C THR A 312 9.72 26.67 -12.41
N GLU A 313 10.65 27.62 -12.09
CA GLU A 313 10.58 29.01 -12.58
C GLU A 313 10.62 29.08 -14.11
N LYS A 314 11.48 28.29 -14.76
CA LYS A 314 11.53 28.18 -16.23
C LYS A 314 10.20 27.69 -16.79
N ALA A 315 9.61 26.64 -16.20
CA ALA A 315 8.33 26.09 -16.63
C ALA A 315 7.17 27.06 -16.43
N ILE A 316 7.14 27.83 -15.33
CA ILE A 316 6.17 28.91 -15.09
C ILE A 316 6.23 29.94 -16.22
N ALA A 317 7.44 30.40 -16.59
CA ALA A 317 7.64 31.36 -17.67
C ALA A 317 7.24 30.79 -19.04
N GLU A 318 7.65 29.56 -19.35
CA GLU A 318 7.32 28.85 -20.59
C GLU A 318 5.81 28.68 -20.78
N LEU A 319 5.12 28.22 -19.73
CA LEU A 319 3.69 27.92 -19.74
C LEU A 319 2.84 29.16 -19.46
N LYS A 320 3.47 30.31 -19.20
CA LYS A 320 2.83 31.59 -18.90
C LYS A 320 1.80 31.49 -17.77
N ILE A 321 2.15 30.82 -16.68
CA ILE A 321 1.28 30.60 -15.54
C ILE A 321 1.03 31.91 -14.80
N PRO A 322 -0.23 32.43 -14.72
CA PRO A 322 -0.51 33.78 -14.19
C PRO A 322 -0.80 33.79 -12.68
N TYR A 323 -0.99 32.62 -12.05
CA TYR A 323 -1.41 32.50 -10.67
C TYR A 323 -0.24 32.22 -9.71
N PRO A 324 -0.41 32.52 -8.40
CA PRO A 324 0.63 32.37 -7.38
C PRO A 324 1.21 30.96 -7.31
N GLN A 325 2.49 30.89 -6.90
CA GLN A 325 3.22 29.64 -6.76
C GLN A 325 3.91 29.58 -5.39
N MET A 326 3.82 28.42 -4.73
CA MET A 326 4.70 28.03 -3.63
C MET A 326 5.84 27.21 -4.21
N LEU A 327 7.05 27.79 -4.25
CA LEU A 327 8.24 27.14 -4.80
C LEU A 327 8.97 26.35 -3.71
N ASN A 328 9.76 25.34 -4.15
CA ASN A 328 10.64 24.56 -3.27
C ASN A 328 9.93 23.89 -2.09
N THR A 329 8.71 23.40 -2.30
CA THR A 329 8.02 22.71 -1.21
C THR A 329 8.61 21.31 -0.97
N GLN A 330 9.33 20.75 -1.95
CA GLN A 330 9.94 19.42 -1.90
C GLN A 330 8.94 18.36 -1.41
N LYS A 331 9.22 17.75 -0.28
CA LYS A 331 8.33 16.75 0.34
C LYS A 331 7.34 17.36 1.36
N ALA A 332 7.49 18.62 1.76
CA ALA A 332 6.69 19.20 2.85
C ALA A 332 5.18 19.13 2.58
N GLY A 333 4.76 19.54 1.38
CA GLY A 333 3.35 19.50 0.99
C GLY A 333 2.85 18.08 0.73
N SER A 334 3.59 17.29 -0.04
CA SER A 334 3.23 15.91 -0.35
C SER A 334 3.16 15.05 0.92
N ASP A 335 4.10 15.22 1.84
CA ASP A 335 4.07 14.53 3.13
C ASP A 335 2.87 14.96 3.98
N ALA A 336 2.56 16.28 4.06
CA ALA A 336 1.43 16.78 4.83
C ALA A 336 0.09 16.19 4.35
N TYR A 337 -0.05 16.00 3.03
CA TYR A 337 -1.30 15.53 2.40
C TYR A 337 -1.26 14.07 1.94
N SER A 338 -0.23 13.31 2.31
CA SER A 338 -0.03 11.91 1.89
C SER A 338 -0.14 11.71 0.37
N ILE A 339 0.45 12.65 -0.40
CA ILE A 339 0.45 12.62 -1.86
C ILE A 339 1.57 11.69 -2.31
N THR A 340 1.23 10.67 -3.09
CA THR A 340 2.15 9.68 -3.65
C THR A 340 2.35 9.83 -5.16
N GLY A 341 1.55 10.70 -5.81
CA GLY A 341 1.64 10.97 -7.25
C GLY A 341 1.09 12.34 -7.61
N ILE A 342 1.60 12.93 -8.69
CA ILE A 342 1.16 14.24 -9.23
C ILE A 342 0.70 14.10 -10.69
N PRO A 343 -0.23 14.96 -11.16
CA PRO A 343 -0.83 16.08 -10.45
C PRO A 343 -1.80 15.61 -9.36
N GLU A 344 -1.81 16.31 -8.23
CA GLU A 344 -2.86 16.19 -7.23
C GLU A 344 -3.47 17.57 -7.01
N ILE A 345 -4.77 17.70 -7.22
CA ILE A 345 -5.49 18.98 -7.06
C ILE A 345 -6.41 18.87 -5.86
N ILE A 346 -6.28 19.81 -4.94
CA ILE A 346 -7.11 19.91 -3.74
C ILE A 346 -7.89 21.20 -3.76
N VAL A 347 -9.21 21.13 -3.59
CA VAL A 347 -10.10 22.28 -3.50
C VAL A 347 -10.44 22.55 -2.05
N PHE A 348 -10.15 23.77 -1.58
CA PHE A 348 -10.43 24.22 -0.21
C PHE A 348 -11.53 25.27 -0.21
N ALA A 349 -12.49 25.11 0.69
CA ALA A 349 -13.49 26.14 0.99
C ALA A 349 -12.83 27.40 1.57
N PRO A 350 -13.52 28.56 1.58
CA PRO A 350 -13.04 29.80 2.14
C PRO A 350 -12.59 29.74 3.61
N ASP A 351 -13.13 28.80 4.37
CA ASP A 351 -12.79 28.54 5.78
C ASP A 351 -11.66 27.52 5.96
N GLY A 352 -11.08 27.03 4.86
CA GLY A 352 -10.01 26.05 4.82
C GLY A 352 -10.44 24.58 4.96
N THR A 353 -11.75 24.29 4.83
CA THR A 353 -12.24 22.92 4.75
C THR A 353 -11.90 22.34 3.37
N ILE A 354 -11.39 21.11 3.31
CA ILE A 354 -11.16 20.39 2.06
C ILE A 354 -12.51 19.98 1.47
N LEU A 355 -12.79 20.41 0.25
CA LEU A 355 -14.02 20.07 -0.47
C LEU A 355 -13.81 18.86 -1.37
N HIS A 356 -12.75 18.87 -2.17
CA HIS A 356 -12.45 17.83 -3.16
C HIS A 356 -10.96 17.55 -3.24
N ARG A 357 -10.62 16.34 -3.70
CA ARG A 357 -9.26 15.92 -4.05
C ARG A 357 -9.27 15.16 -5.36
N GLY A 358 -8.19 15.29 -6.15
CA GLY A 358 -7.93 14.51 -7.35
C GLY A 358 -8.76 14.87 -8.57
N LEU A 359 -9.65 15.88 -8.50
CA LEU A 359 -10.45 16.34 -9.64
C LEU A 359 -9.56 17.03 -10.69
N ARG A 360 -9.88 16.85 -11.97
CA ARG A 360 -9.14 17.42 -13.10
C ARG A 360 -10.07 17.80 -14.24
N GLY A 361 -9.56 18.66 -15.14
CA GLY A 361 -10.29 19.03 -16.34
C GLY A 361 -11.69 19.58 -16.06
N GLN A 362 -12.67 19.11 -16.81
CA GLN A 362 -14.05 19.57 -16.70
C GLN A 362 -14.71 19.26 -15.34
N GLU A 363 -14.32 18.15 -14.69
CA GLU A 363 -14.87 17.80 -13.37
C GLU A 363 -14.44 18.82 -12.30
N LEU A 364 -13.19 19.29 -12.37
CA LEU A 364 -12.68 20.34 -11.49
C LEU A 364 -13.43 21.66 -11.72
N GLU A 365 -13.60 22.09 -12.98
CA GLU A 365 -14.34 23.32 -13.29
C GLU A 365 -15.80 23.21 -12.83
N ASN A 366 -16.45 22.06 -13.04
CA ASN A 366 -17.83 21.82 -12.59
C ASN A 366 -17.96 21.95 -11.07
N ALA A 367 -17.03 21.37 -10.30
CA ALA A 367 -17.03 21.46 -8.84
C ALA A 367 -16.86 22.91 -8.35
N VAL A 368 -16.00 23.69 -9.01
CA VAL A 368 -15.83 25.13 -8.74
C VAL A 368 -17.12 25.89 -9.01
N VAL A 369 -17.75 25.66 -10.17
CA VAL A 369 -19.02 26.33 -10.56
C VAL A 369 -20.15 25.99 -9.60
N GLU A 370 -20.32 24.72 -9.26
CA GLU A 370 -21.33 24.25 -8.31
C GLU A 370 -21.17 24.92 -6.95
N TYR A 371 -19.94 24.99 -6.45
CA TYR A 371 -19.66 25.67 -5.19
C TYR A 371 -20.03 27.15 -5.24
N LEU A 372 -19.63 27.87 -6.30
CA LEU A 372 -19.94 29.31 -6.47
C LEU A 372 -21.42 29.59 -6.64
N GLN A 373 -22.22 28.68 -7.21
CA GLN A 373 -23.67 28.81 -7.34
C GLN A 373 -24.39 28.61 -6.02
N THR A 374 -23.91 27.74 -5.18
CA THR A 374 -24.51 27.41 -3.88
C THR A 374 -24.03 28.33 -2.75
N HIS A 375 -22.92 29.07 -2.98
CA HIS A 375 -22.33 30.03 -2.03
C HIS A 375 -22.00 31.34 -2.73
N PRO A 376 -23.03 32.13 -3.10
CA PRO A 376 -22.89 33.34 -3.92
C PRO A 376 -22.11 34.50 -3.28
#